data_95d0e39339edd5a0240cbc085469d51d
#
_entry.id   95d0e39339edd5a0240cbc085469d51d
#
_cell.length_a   1.000
_cell.length_b   1.000
_cell.length_c   1.000
_cell.angle_alpha   90.00
_cell.angle_beta   90.00
_cell.angle_gamma   90.00
#
_symmetry.space_group_name_H-M   'P 1'
#
loop_
_entity.id
_entity.type
_entity.pdbx_description
1 polymer ?
#
loop_
_entity_poly.entity_id
_entity_poly.type
_entity_poly.pdbx_seq_one_letter_code
_entity_poly.pdbx_strand_id
1 'polypeptide(L)'
;MKITKLFFTGALVLAITGLTLTSCQKDELNEGTNDYKSLATLSSDEMEVESVTNESIQDVEGIMSYGHDNGNGGNGGNGNGNGGGGNGGSGNGGNGDTTFLSMRHFPCNATIDTSAVINDTITITITYDGLSCNGRRQVKGQIQIRMQAGTDFSLPGASINIRYINLAVTHGQHNRTMTYNGSQTFTNVSGGYISMLGIDGFNMLVHRVTGTMNVTFDNGNTRTWNTARQRTYTGTAGSLILTVDGFGSADGYDNLVTWGINRNGEQFYTQITQSIVFRETCDWNPISGIKVHQIPAVDKSATITYGYNSNYELITGDECPTYYRIDWVNGTYTGTEFVALP
;
A
#
# COMPACT_ATOMS: atom_id res chain seq x y z
N MET A 1 83.50 -11.43 14.10
CA MET A 1 84.15 -10.78 12.97
C MET A 1 83.29 -9.65 12.47
N LYS A 2 83.84 -8.45 12.61
CA LYS A 2 83.37 -7.15 12.20
C LYS A 2 82.89 -7.14 10.76
N ILE A 3 81.90 -6.25 10.43
CA ILE A 3 81.98 -5.18 9.42
C ILE A 3 80.53 -4.78 9.10
N THR A 4 80.08 -3.67 9.42
CA THR A 4 80.14 -2.26 8.98
C THR A 4 78.85 -1.90 8.20
N LYS A 5 78.17 -0.92 8.74
CA LYS A 5 77.03 -0.17 8.17
C LYS A 5 77.47 0.62 6.94
N LEU A 6 76.65 0.74 5.98
CA LEU A 6 76.63 1.84 5.02
C LEU A 6 75.23 2.40 4.80
N PHE A 7 75.06 3.64 5.22
CA PHE A 7 73.89 4.46 4.92
C PHE A 7 74.05 5.00 3.50
N PHE A 8 72.96 4.88 2.74
CA PHE A 8 72.76 5.71 1.55
C PHE A 8 71.42 6.42 1.65
N THR A 9 71.49 7.70 1.92
CA THR A 9 70.41 8.68 1.78
C THR A 9 70.25 9.00 0.30
N GLY A 10 69.13 8.59 -0.28
CA GLY A 10 68.76 9.00 -1.61
C GLY A 10 67.38 9.72 -1.52
N ALA A 11 67.44 11.06 -1.58
CA ALA A 11 66.26 11.88 -1.69
C ALA A 11 65.62 11.70 -3.08
N LEU A 12 64.44 11.02 -3.15
CA LEU A 12 63.66 10.95 -4.34
C LEU A 12 62.62 12.06 -4.31
N VAL A 13 62.86 13.12 -5.07
CA VAL A 13 61.92 14.19 -5.36
C VAL A 13 60.85 13.62 -6.28
N LEU A 14 59.68 13.29 -5.76
CA LEU A 14 58.49 12.97 -6.56
C LEU A 14 57.88 14.29 -7.03
N ALA A 15 58.09 14.61 -8.29
CA ALA A 15 57.33 15.62 -9.01
C ALA A 15 55.90 15.13 -9.19
N ILE A 16 54.99 15.65 -8.39
CA ILE A 16 53.54 15.46 -8.58
C ILE A 16 53.13 16.37 -9.72
N THR A 17 53.15 15.85 -10.95
CA THR A 17 52.43 16.46 -12.07
C THR A 17 50.94 16.28 -11.84
N GLY A 18 50.30 17.35 -11.42
CA GLY A 18 48.84 17.44 -11.31
C GLY A 18 48.22 17.24 -12.68
N LEU A 19 47.67 16.05 -12.92
CA LEU A 19 46.67 15.82 -13.96
C LEU A 19 45.37 16.42 -13.46
N THR A 20 45.16 17.69 -13.78
CA THR A 20 43.82 18.27 -13.77
C THR A 20 43.01 17.60 -14.87
N LEU A 21 42.33 16.53 -14.50
CA LEU A 21 41.20 16.05 -15.31
C LEU A 21 40.12 17.11 -15.21
N THR A 22 40.15 18.09 -16.07
CA THR A 22 38.97 18.91 -16.38
C THR A 22 37.96 18.00 -17.07
N SER A 23 37.17 17.39 -16.24
CA SER A 23 35.91 16.75 -16.70
C SER A 23 34.96 17.84 -17.15
N CYS A 24 35.13 18.31 -18.38
CA CYS A 24 34.09 19.00 -19.12
C CYS A 24 33.19 17.94 -19.76
N GLN A 25 32.40 17.27 -18.94
CA GLN A 25 31.21 16.54 -19.38
C GLN A 25 30.11 16.87 -18.38
N LYS A 26 29.66 18.09 -18.45
CA LYS A 26 28.71 18.59 -17.47
C LYS A 26 27.60 19.35 -18.14
N ASP A 27 26.91 18.91 -19.12
CA ASP A 27 25.64 19.57 -19.45
C ASP A 27 24.63 18.66 -20.18
N GLU A 28 25.02 17.57 -20.82
CA GLU A 28 24.03 16.69 -21.49
C GLU A 28 23.44 15.59 -20.58
N LEU A 29 24.09 15.26 -19.46
CA LEU A 29 23.58 14.26 -18.49
C LEU A 29 22.56 14.83 -17.49
N ASN A 30 22.39 16.14 -17.42
CA ASN A 30 21.60 16.78 -16.38
C ASN A 30 20.10 16.86 -16.72
N GLU A 31 19.71 16.92 -17.98
CA GLU A 31 18.29 16.94 -18.35
C GLU A 31 17.66 15.56 -18.19
N GLY A 32 18.28 14.50 -18.70
CA GLY A 32 17.78 13.13 -18.56
C GLY A 32 17.71 12.63 -17.12
N THR A 33 18.68 13.02 -16.26
CA THR A 33 18.69 12.61 -14.84
C THR A 33 17.67 13.36 -13.98
N ASN A 34 17.35 14.62 -14.31
CA ASN A 34 16.31 15.36 -13.59
C ASN A 34 14.91 14.86 -13.98
N ASP A 35 14.71 14.51 -15.23
CA ASP A 35 13.44 13.97 -15.72
C ASP A 35 13.17 12.55 -15.22
N TYR A 36 14.21 11.72 -15.12
CA TYR A 36 14.12 10.41 -14.47
C TYR A 36 13.68 10.54 -13.00
N LYS A 37 14.29 11.44 -12.23
CA LYS A 37 13.91 11.70 -10.84
C LYS A 37 12.45 12.10 -10.70
N SER A 38 11.91 12.85 -11.66
CA SER A 38 10.51 13.24 -11.68
C SER A 38 9.57 12.03 -11.87
N LEU A 39 9.87 11.12 -12.81
CA LEU A 39 9.08 9.90 -13.02
C LEU A 39 9.21 8.91 -11.87
N ALA A 40 10.41 8.72 -11.34
CA ALA A 40 10.64 7.89 -10.16
C ALA A 40 9.86 8.44 -8.94
N THR A 41 9.83 9.77 -8.78
CA THR A 41 9.04 10.42 -7.72
C THR A 41 7.54 10.17 -7.92
N LEU A 42 7.01 10.33 -9.13
CA LEU A 42 5.59 10.09 -9.42
C LEU A 42 5.20 8.63 -9.22
N SER A 43 6.06 7.70 -9.62
CA SER A 43 5.85 6.26 -9.39
C SER A 43 5.91 5.91 -7.89
N SER A 44 6.85 6.52 -7.16
CA SER A 44 6.95 6.37 -5.70
C SER A 44 5.70 6.93 -5.01
N ASP A 45 5.22 8.11 -5.42
CA ASP A 45 3.99 8.70 -4.87
C ASP A 45 2.77 7.82 -5.14
N GLU A 46 2.68 7.21 -6.33
CA GLU A 46 1.60 6.28 -6.66
C GLU A 46 1.60 5.08 -5.72
N MET A 47 2.77 4.45 -5.55
CA MET A 47 2.91 3.28 -4.70
C MET A 47 2.65 3.60 -3.23
N GLU A 48 3.05 4.78 -2.77
CA GLU A 48 2.83 5.22 -1.40
C GLU A 48 1.35 5.47 -1.11
N VAL A 49 0.64 6.18 -2.01
CA VAL A 49 -0.81 6.39 -1.91
C VAL A 49 -1.55 5.06 -1.97
N GLU A 50 -1.14 4.17 -2.87
CA GLU A 50 -1.72 2.85 -3.01
C GLU A 50 -1.52 1.99 -1.75
N SER A 51 -0.33 2.01 -1.18
CA SER A 51 -0.01 1.26 0.04
C SER A 51 -0.85 1.73 1.25
N VAL A 52 -0.98 3.05 1.46
CA VAL A 52 -1.81 3.62 2.55
C VAL A 52 -3.28 3.25 2.35
N THR A 53 -3.77 3.30 1.11
CA THR A 53 -5.17 2.95 0.81
C THR A 53 -5.43 1.47 1.01
N ASN A 54 -4.51 0.61 0.59
CA ASN A 54 -4.63 -0.84 0.79
C ASN A 54 -4.64 -1.21 2.27
N GLU A 55 -3.74 -0.62 3.07
CA GLU A 55 -3.69 -0.81 4.52
C GLU A 55 -5.01 -0.35 5.18
N SER A 56 -5.53 0.82 4.78
CA SER A 56 -6.82 1.31 5.26
C SER A 56 -7.99 0.40 4.92
N ILE A 57 -8.01 -0.19 3.72
CA ILE A 57 -9.05 -1.16 3.31
C ILE A 57 -8.92 -2.44 4.13
N GLN A 58 -7.70 -2.90 4.42
CA GLN A 58 -7.48 -4.08 5.27
C GLN A 58 -7.98 -3.85 6.69
N ASP A 59 -7.76 -2.66 7.27
CA ASP A 59 -8.32 -2.28 8.58
C ASP A 59 -9.87 -2.34 8.55
N VAL A 60 -10.47 -1.82 7.49
CA VAL A 60 -11.94 -1.87 7.28
C VAL A 60 -12.44 -3.31 7.14
N GLU A 61 -11.78 -4.14 6.33
CA GLU A 61 -12.11 -5.56 6.15
C GLU A 61 -12.02 -6.32 7.49
N GLY A 62 -10.99 -6.04 8.30
CA GLY A 62 -10.82 -6.61 9.63
C GLY A 62 -11.98 -6.25 10.57
N ILE A 63 -12.35 -4.97 10.64
CA ILE A 63 -13.45 -4.50 11.48
C ILE A 63 -14.79 -5.09 11.04
N MET A 64 -15.06 -5.14 9.73
CA MET A 64 -16.32 -5.68 9.20
C MET A 64 -16.45 -7.19 9.45
N SER A 65 -15.34 -7.94 9.42
CA SER A 65 -15.33 -9.38 9.68
C SER A 65 -15.55 -9.70 11.17
N TYR A 66 -15.00 -8.88 12.09
CA TYR A 66 -15.10 -9.10 13.53
C TYR A 66 -16.52 -8.95 14.08
N GLY A 67 -17.32 -8.08 13.51
CA GLY A 67 -18.72 -7.87 13.93
C GLY A 67 -19.64 -9.09 13.72
N HIS A 68 -19.25 -9.99 12.82
CA HIS A 68 -20.03 -11.20 12.50
C HIS A 68 -19.82 -12.34 13.49
N ASP A 69 -18.58 -12.55 13.96
CA ASP A 69 -18.25 -13.68 14.85
C ASP A 69 -18.88 -13.55 16.26
N ASN A 70 -19.23 -12.34 16.69
CA ASN A 70 -19.87 -12.09 17.97
C ASN A 70 -21.40 -12.17 17.97
N GLY A 71 -22.03 -12.37 16.81
CA GLY A 71 -23.50 -12.39 16.67
C GLY A 71 -24.19 -13.76 16.83
N ASN A 72 -23.46 -14.87 16.80
CA ASN A 72 -24.09 -16.21 16.73
C ASN A 72 -23.86 -17.12 17.98
N GLY A 73 -23.57 -16.53 19.13
CA GLY A 73 -23.35 -17.28 20.36
C GLY A 73 -24.13 -16.77 21.56
N GLY A 74 -25.46 -16.89 21.60
CA GLY A 74 -26.12 -16.49 22.82
C GLY A 74 -27.63 -16.59 22.87
N ASN A 75 -28.17 -17.78 22.75
CA ASN A 75 -29.50 -18.04 23.30
C ASN A 75 -29.35 -18.57 24.74
N GLY A 76 -29.79 -17.79 25.72
CA GLY A 76 -30.19 -18.29 27.03
C GLY A 76 -29.22 -18.06 28.19
N GLY A 77 -29.54 -17.06 28.99
CA GLY A 77 -28.95 -16.93 30.32
C GLY A 77 -29.37 -15.60 31.01
N ASN A 78 -30.58 -15.59 31.52
CA ASN A 78 -31.05 -14.57 32.46
C ASN A 78 -30.15 -14.57 33.71
N GLY A 79 -29.27 -13.59 33.88
CA GLY A 79 -28.34 -13.45 34.96
C GLY A 79 -28.20 -11.98 35.40
N ASN A 80 -29.02 -11.60 36.34
CA ASN A 80 -28.96 -10.35 37.09
C ASN A 80 -27.61 -10.28 37.84
N GLY A 81 -26.76 -9.27 37.59
CA GLY A 81 -25.46 -9.13 38.25
C GLY A 81 -24.91 -7.72 38.13
N ASN A 82 -25.08 -7.01 39.21
CA ASN A 82 -24.67 -5.67 39.58
C ASN A 82 -23.13 -5.49 39.60
N GLY A 83 -22.61 -4.41 39.06
CA GLY A 83 -21.54 -3.62 39.63
C GLY A 83 -20.08 -3.97 39.35
N GLY A 84 -19.31 -2.99 38.97
CA GLY A 84 -17.91 -2.86 39.36
C GLY A 84 -16.90 -2.70 38.21
N GLY A 85 -16.34 -1.49 38.12
CA GLY A 85 -15.19 -1.17 37.27
C GLY A 85 -13.95 -1.98 37.65
N GLY A 86 -13.07 -2.22 36.67
CA GLY A 86 -11.81 -2.92 36.91
C GLY A 86 -10.98 -3.03 35.65
N ASN A 87 -9.98 -2.26 35.61
CA ASN A 87 -8.64 -2.35 35.06
C ASN A 87 -8.26 -3.63 34.27
N GLY A 88 -7.49 -3.36 33.22
CA GLY A 88 -6.84 -4.30 32.31
C GLY A 88 -6.40 -5.65 32.86
N GLY A 89 -6.70 -6.69 32.12
CA GLY A 89 -6.24 -8.04 32.41
C GLY A 89 -6.16 -8.86 31.14
N SER A 90 -4.95 -9.27 30.77
CA SER A 90 -4.69 -10.40 29.88
C SER A 90 -5.57 -11.58 30.27
N GLY A 91 -6.55 -11.91 29.46
CA GLY A 91 -7.37 -13.12 29.61
C GLY A 91 -6.92 -14.17 28.61
N ASN A 92 -6.10 -15.10 29.09
CA ASN A 92 -5.78 -16.36 28.41
C ASN A 92 -6.99 -17.29 28.59
N GLY A 93 -7.50 -17.89 27.49
CA GLY A 93 -8.40 -19.01 27.63
C GLY A 93 -9.47 -19.17 26.55
N GLY A 94 -9.22 -20.01 25.58
CA GLY A 94 -10.20 -20.52 24.63
C GLY A 94 -9.53 -21.06 23.39
N ASN A 95 -9.31 -22.37 23.32
CA ASN A 95 -8.85 -23.07 22.10
C ASN A 95 -9.92 -23.01 20.99
N GLY A 96 -10.09 -21.88 20.36
CA GLY A 96 -10.63 -21.72 19.02
C GLY A 96 -9.47 -21.23 18.18
N ASP A 97 -9.31 -21.82 17.01
CA ASP A 97 -8.23 -21.58 16.09
C ASP A 97 -8.06 -20.07 15.79
N THR A 98 -7.23 -19.41 16.61
CA THR A 98 -6.98 -17.98 16.59
C THR A 98 -5.93 -17.59 15.54
N THR A 99 -5.50 -18.52 14.70
CA THR A 99 -4.51 -18.29 13.65
C THR A 99 -5.01 -17.32 12.58
N PHE A 100 -6.32 -17.19 12.40
CA PHE A 100 -6.91 -16.23 11.47
C PHE A 100 -6.91 -14.78 12.01
N LEU A 101 -7.02 -14.62 13.34
CA LEU A 101 -6.97 -13.31 14.00
C LEU A 101 -5.54 -12.80 14.18
N SER A 102 -4.52 -13.61 13.92
CA SER A 102 -3.14 -13.14 13.83
C SER A 102 -2.85 -12.36 12.52
N MET A 103 -3.80 -12.30 11.60
CA MET A 103 -3.79 -11.25 10.60
C MET A 103 -3.87 -9.92 11.33
N ARG A 104 -2.79 -9.26 11.45
CA ARG A 104 -2.38 -7.99 12.01
C ARG A 104 -3.19 -6.79 11.50
N HIS A 105 -4.52 -6.88 11.43
CA HIS A 105 -5.36 -5.89 10.77
C HIS A 105 -6.30 -5.13 11.71
N PHE A 106 -6.07 -5.23 13.01
CA PHE A 106 -6.59 -4.21 13.91
C PHE A 106 -5.65 -3.01 13.84
N PRO A 107 -6.16 -1.80 13.56
CA PRO A 107 -5.33 -0.63 13.46
C PRO A 107 -4.57 -0.41 14.77
N CYS A 108 -3.23 -0.44 14.69
CA CYS A 108 -2.37 -0.15 15.83
C CYS A 108 -2.45 1.32 16.19
N ASN A 109 -2.41 1.62 17.51
CA ASN A 109 -2.48 3.00 18.02
C ASN A 109 -3.70 3.78 17.49
N ALA A 110 -4.83 3.10 17.39
CA ALA A 110 -6.10 3.69 17.01
C ALA A 110 -7.18 3.39 18.04
N THR A 111 -8.16 4.26 18.12
CA THR A 111 -9.41 4.04 18.85
C THR A 111 -10.53 3.84 17.86
N ILE A 112 -11.45 2.92 18.17
CA ILE A 112 -12.62 2.64 17.36
C ILE A 112 -13.85 3.03 18.14
N ASP A 113 -14.69 3.87 17.55
CA ASP A 113 -15.96 4.31 18.11
C ASP A 113 -17.10 4.04 17.12
N THR A 114 -18.25 3.60 17.63
CA THR A 114 -19.44 3.32 16.83
C THR A 114 -20.55 4.27 17.23
N SER A 115 -21.03 5.07 16.28
CA SER A 115 -22.14 5.98 16.53
C SER A 115 -23.47 5.24 16.72
N ALA A 116 -24.39 5.87 17.43
CA ALA A 116 -25.80 5.50 17.32
C ALA A 116 -26.28 5.63 15.88
N VAL A 117 -27.34 4.88 15.53
CA VAL A 117 -27.98 5.00 14.21
C VAL A 117 -28.59 6.40 14.07
N ILE A 118 -28.13 7.14 13.05
CA ILE A 118 -28.63 8.46 12.71
C ILE A 118 -29.08 8.44 11.24
N ASN A 119 -30.36 8.74 10.98
CA ASN A 119 -30.94 8.71 9.64
C ASN A 119 -30.61 7.38 8.91
N ASP A 120 -30.91 6.26 9.54
CA ASP A 120 -30.64 4.91 9.05
C ASP A 120 -29.16 4.64 8.70
N THR A 121 -28.23 5.42 9.21
CA THR A 121 -26.79 5.26 8.99
C THR A 121 -26.08 4.94 10.28
N ILE A 122 -25.25 3.89 10.25
CA ILE A 122 -24.24 3.59 11.27
C ILE A 122 -22.92 4.16 10.80
N THR A 123 -22.19 4.80 11.71
CA THR A 123 -20.84 5.28 11.44
C THR A 123 -19.88 4.66 12.44
N ILE A 124 -18.88 3.94 11.95
CA ILE A 124 -17.74 3.47 12.73
C ILE A 124 -16.59 4.43 12.44
N THR A 125 -16.02 5.03 13.48
CA THR A 125 -14.89 5.98 13.35
C THR A 125 -13.64 5.34 13.92
N ILE A 126 -12.59 5.22 13.08
CA ILE A 126 -11.26 4.83 13.49
C ILE A 126 -10.46 6.13 13.62
N THR A 127 -9.96 6.43 14.83
CA THR A 127 -9.10 7.59 15.06
C THR A 127 -7.68 7.10 15.32
N TYR A 128 -6.76 7.47 14.47
CA TYR A 128 -5.34 7.12 14.53
C TYR A 128 -4.56 8.23 15.24
N ASP A 129 -3.65 7.86 16.15
CA ASP A 129 -2.68 8.78 16.78
C ASP A 129 -1.45 8.00 17.24
N GLY A 130 -0.64 7.53 16.31
CA GLY A 130 0.56 6.76 16.66
C GLY A 130 1.22 6.05 15.48
N LEU A 131 2.12 5.12 15.80
CA LEU A 131 2.83 4.33 14.79
C LEU A 131 1.91 3.25 14.20
N SER A 132 2.06 2.98 12.90
CA SER A 132 1.50 1.80 12.25
C SER A 132 1.97 0.51 12.90
N CYS A 133 1.30 -0.61 12.66
CA CYS A 133 1.60 -1.90 13.29
C CYS A 133 3.04 -2.38 13.04
N ASN A 134 3.59 -2.06 11.88
CA ASN A 134 4.98 -2.38 11.55
C ASN A 134 6.01 -1.33 12.04
N GLY A 135 5.54 -0.25 12.70
CA GLY A 135 6.39 0.83 13.25
C GLY A 135 7.04 1.75 12.20
N ARG A 136 6.74 1.55 10.91
CA ARG A 136 7.40 2.28 9.81
C ARG A 136 6.79 3.64 9.50
N ARG A 137 5.54 3.89 9.93
CA ARG A 137 4.75 5.09 9.64
C ARG A 137 4.14 5.67 10.90
N GLN A 138 4.15 7.00 11.00
CA GLN A 138 3.30 7.72 11.96
C GLN A 138 1.98 8.01 11.26
N VAL A 139 0.85 7.61 11.88
CA VAL A 139 -0.50 7.82 11.33
C VAL A 139 -1.30 8.68 12.30
N LYS A 140 -1.97 9.70 11.77
CA LYS A 140 -2.82 10.62 12.54
C LYS A 140 -4.04 11.04 11.71
N GLY A 141 -5.21 11.10 12.32
CA GLY A 141 -6.46 11.49 11.65
C GLY A 141 -7.51 10.43 11.75
N GLN A 142 -8.49 10.42 10.85
CA GLN A 142 -9.66 9.57 10.98
C GLN A 142 -10.03 8.87 9.67
N ILE A 143 -10.55 7.65 9.83
CA ILE A 143 -11.33 6.94 8.82
C ILE A 143 -12.72 6.70 9.37
N GLN A 144 -13.75 7.06 8.61
CA GLN A 144 -15.15 6.75 8.92
C GLN A 144 -15.69 5.71 7.95
N ILE A 145 -16.19 4.61 8.51
CA ILE A 145 -16.95 3.59 7.78
C ILE A 145 -18.41 3.90 7.97
N ARG A 146 -19.12 4.18 6.89
CA ARG A 146 -20.55 4.51 6.91
C ARG A 146 -21.33 3.47 6.16
N MET A 147 -22.37 2.90 6.80
CA MET A 147 -23.24 1.91 6.20
C MET A 147 -24.69 2.18 6.59
N GLN A 148 -25.62 1.75 5.76
CA GLN A 148 -27.04 1.76 6.11
C GLN A 148 -27.28 0.79 7.27
N ALA A 149 -28.11 1.18 8.22
CA ALA A 149 -28.47 0.31 9.33
C ALA A 149 -29.14 -0.97 8.82
N GLY A 150 -28.74 -2.10 9.37
CA GLY A 150 -29.20 -3.42 8.91
C GLY A 150 -28.47 -3.96 7.67
N THR A 151 -27.49 -3.25 7.13
CA THR A 151 -26.62 -3.81 6.08
C THR A 151 -25.82 -4.97 6.62
N ASP A 152 -25.97 -6.13 6.02
CA ASP A 152 -25.06 -7.26 6.21
C ASP A 152 -24.02 -7.23 5.08
N PHE A 153 -22.79 -6.87 5.42
CA PHE A 153 -21.71 -6.74 4.45
C PHE A 153 -21.28 -8.09 3.85
N SER A 154 -21.69 -9.21 4.44
CA SER A 154 -21.47 -10.54 3.87
C SER A 154 -22.37 -10.85 2.67
N LEU A 155 -23.36 -10.03 2.40
CA LEU A 155 -24.27 -10.28 1.27
C LEU A 155 -23.67 -9.77 -0.04
N PRO A 156 -23.89 -10.49 -1.16
CA PRO A 156 -23.48 -10.03 -2.48
C PRO A 156 -24.06 -8.66 -2.83
N GLY A 157 -23.21 -7.74 -3.29
CA GLY A 157 -23.60 -6.38 -3.67
C GLY A 157 -23.67 -5.39 -2.49
N ALA A 158 -23.49 -5.85 -1.25
CA ALA A 158 -23.44 -4.95 -0.10
C ALA A 158 -22.30 -3.93 -0.23
N SER A 159 -22.58 -2.68 0.12
CA SER A 159 -21.61 -1.58 -0.02
C SER A 159 -21.56 -0.74 1.22
N ILE A 160 -20.35 -0.25 1.52
CA ILE A 160 -20.07 0.72 2.58
C ILE A 160 -19.31 1.91 1.99
N ASN A 161 -19.44 3.07 2.63
CA ASN A 161 -18.66 4.24 2.29
C ASN A 161 -17.53 4.43 3.31
N ILE A 162 -16.30 4.53 2.82
CA ILE A 162 -15.08 4.80 3.60
C ILE A 162 -14.72 6.25 3.37
N ARG A 163 -14.70 7.07 4.42
CA ARG A 163 -14.33 8.48 4.34
C ARG A 163 -13.03 8.73 5.09
N TYR A 164 -12.08 9.35 4.42
CA TYR A 164 -10.81 9.79 4.96
C TYR A 164 -10.92 11.25 5.40
N ILE A 165 -10.55 11.54 6.65
CA ILE A 165 -10.67 12.88 7.24
C ILE A 165 -9.31 13.24 7.83
N ASN A 166 -8.58 14.13 7.13
CA ASN A 166 -7.25 14.58 7.52
C ASN A 166 -6.34 13.45 7.97
N LEU A 167 -6.41 12.30 7.25
CA LEU A 167 -5.55 11.16 7.54
C LEU A 167 -4.12 11.49 7.10
N ALA A 168 -3.29 11.93 8.03
CA ALA A 168 -1.90 12.25 7.82
C ALA A 168 -1.02 11.02 8.07
N VAL A 169 -0.21 10.65 7.09
CA VAL A 169 0.74 9.54 7.17
C VAL A 169 2.15 10.07 6.92
N THR A 170 3.04 9.90 7.91
CA THR A 170 4.43 10.31 7.83
C THR A 170 5.34 9.08 7.74
N HIS A 171 6.15 9.01 6.71
CA HIS A 171 7.13 7.95 6.52
C HIS A 171 8.42 8.25 7.28
N GLY A 172 8.79 7.35 8.20
CA GLY A 172 9.96 7.55 9.08
C GLY A 172 11.29 7.67 8.34
N GLN A 173 11.48 6.97 7.22
CA GLN A 173 12.73 6.99 6.48
C GLN A 173 12.98 8.31 5.72
N HIS A 174 11.91 8.99 5.28
CA HIS A 174 12.01 10.19 4.45
C HIS A 174 11.44 11.44 5.13
N ASN A 175 10.87 11.29 6.32
CA ASN A 175 10.18 12.36 7.08
C ASN A 175 9.20 13.16 6.20
N ARG A 176 8.53 12.46 5.26
CA ARG A 176 7.54 13.04 4.35
C ARG A 176 6.16 12.73 4.87
N THR A 177 5.32 13.76 4.94
CA THR A 177 3.92 13.63 5.36
C THR A 177 2.99 13.81 4.17
N MET A 178 2.05 12.89 4.01
CA MET A 178 0.94 13.03 3.08
C MET A 178 -0.37 13.02 3.85
N THR A 179 -1.27 13.95 3.52
CA THR A 179 -2.59 14.05 4.14
C THR A 179 -3.67 13.67 3.13
N TYR A 180 -4.49 12.70 3.50
CA TYR A 180 -5.55 12.13 2.67
C TYR A 180 -6.91 12.65 3.11
N ASN A 181 -7.69 13.12 2.15
CA ASN A 181 -9.09 13.52 2.32
C ASN A 181 -9.91 13.00 1.15
N GLY A 182 -11.13 12.54 1.40
CA GLY A 182 -12.01 12.05 0.35
C GLY A 182 -12.85 10.86 0.78
N SER A 183 -13.39 10.15 -0.20
CA SER A 183 -14.19 8.96 0.10
C SER A 183 -14.08 7.88 -0.97
N GLN A 184 -14.28 6.65 -0.53
CA GLN A 184 -14.33 5.47 -1.38
C GLN A 184 -15.58 4.66 -1.05
N THR A 185 -16.15 4.03 -2.07
CA THR A 185 -17.18 3.00 -1.92
C THR A 185 -16.50 1.64 -2.00
N PHE A 186 -16.71 0.83 -0.99
CA PHE A 186 -16.21 -0.53 -0.89
C PHE A 186 -17.38 -1.47 -1.00
N THR A 187 -17.40 -2.31 -2.04
CA THR A 187 -18.51 -3.21 -2.38
C THR A 187 -18.06 -4.65 -2.31
N ASN A 188 -18.78 -5.47 -1.56
CA ASN A 188 -18.62 -6.91 -1.54
C ASN A 188 -19.42 -7.50 -2.72
N VAL A 189 -18.75 -7.85 -3.81
CA VAL A 189 -19.40 -8.30 -5.05
C VAL A 189 -19.92 -9.72 -4.94
N SER A 190 -19.12 -10.62 -4.37
CA SER A 190 -19.44 -12.05 -4.28
C SER A 190 -20.20 -12.44 -3.02
N GLY A 191 -20.16 -11.59 -2.00
CA GLY A 191 -20.59 -11.93 -0.65
C GLY A 191 -19.52 -12.73 0.11
N GLY A 192 -19.77 -13.00 1.39
CA GLY A 192 -18.86 -13.69 2.30
C GLY A 192 -17.79 -12.77 2.91
N TYR A 193 -16.88 -13.39 3.66
CA TYR A 193 -15.72 -12.75 4.30
C TYR A 193 -14.44 -13.50 3.95
N ILE A 194 -13.29 -12.87 4.11
CA ILE A 194 -11.97 -13.51 3.89
C ILE A 194 -11.83 -14.76 4.76
N SER A 195 -12.35 -14.73 6.00
CA SER A 195 -12.35 -15.86 6.93
C SER A 195 -13.09 -17.10 6.44
N MET A 196 -13.96 -16.97 5.46
CA MET A 196 -14.73 -18.08 4.88
C MET A 196 -13.99 -18.80 3.75
N LEU A 197 -12.89 -18.22 3.24
CA LEU A 197 -12.14 -18.82 2.12
C LEU A 197 -11.58 -20.19 2.48
N GLY A 198 -11.85 -21.17 1.62
CA GLY A 198 -11.49 -22.57 1.81
C GLY A 198 -12.48 -23.37 2.68
N ILE A 199 -13.54 -22.76 3.20
CA ILE A 199 -14.56 -23.41 4.03
C ILE A 199 -15.81 -23.67 3.18
N ASP A 200 -16.36 -24.88 3.27
CA ASP A 200 -17.64 -25.30 2.63
C ASP A 200 -17.77 -24.94 1.13
N GLY A 201 -16.62 -24.94 0.42
CA GLY A 201 -16.61 -24.67 -1.02
C GLY A 201 -16.59 -23.18 -1.38
N PHE A 202 -16.45 -22.27 -0.40
CA PHE A 202 -16.25 -20.86 -0.65
C PHE A 202 -14.78 -20.58 -1.05
N ASN A 203 -14.52 -20.51 -2.36
CA ASN A 203 -13.16 -20.51 -2.91
C ASN A 203 -12.72 -19.13 -3.44
N MET A 204 -13.62 -18.15 -3.48
CA MET A 204 -13.32 -16.85 -4.06
C MET A 204 -14.16 -15.75 -3.41
N LEU A 205 -13.50 -14.66 -3.03
CA LEU A 205 -14.12 -13.43 -2.54
C LEU A 205 -13.72 -12.28 -3.46
N VAL A 206 -14.72 -11.53 -3.94
CA VAL A 206 -14.50 -10.39 -4.84
C VAL A 206 -15.01 -9.12 -4.20
N HIS A 207 -14.11 -8.14 -4.07
CA HIS A 207 -14.41 -6.79 -3.64
C HIS A 207 -14.13 -5.78 -4.74
N ARG A 208 -14.89 -4.67 -4.77
CA ARG A 208 -14.61 -3.50 -5.61
C ARG A 208 -14.45 -2.25 -4.77
N VAL A 209 -13.48 -1.42 -5.15
CA VAL A 209 -13.21 -0.12 -4.54
C VAL A 209 -13.30 0.94 -5.61
N THR A 210 -14.17 1.93 -5.42
CA THR A 210 -14.27 3.11 -6.30
C THR A 210 -14.32 4.37 -5.45
N GLY A 211 -13.78 5.46 -5.96
CA GLY A 211 -13.88 6.74 -5.25
C GLY A 211 -12.84 7.75 -5.66
N THR A 212 -12.85 8.88 -4.96
CA THR A 212 -11.93 9.99 -5.21
C THR A 212 -11.31 10.45 -3.90
N MET A 213 -10.01 10.63 -3.92
CA MET A 213 -9.25 11.21 -2.82
C MET A 213 -8.42 12.40 -3.28
N ASN A 214 -8.22 13.35 -2.37
CA ASN A 214 -7.25 14.42 -2.51
C ASN A 214 -6.11 14.14 -1.52
N VAL A 215 -4.89 14.13 -2.04
CA VAL A 215 -3.67 13.96 -1.26
C VAL A 215 -2.93 15.28 -1.24
N THR A 216 -2.62 15.80 -0.05
CA THR A 216 -1.80 16.99 0.15
C THR A 216 -0.43 16.55 0.64
N PHE A 217 0.62 16.96 -0.05
CA PHE A 217 2.01 16.69 0.30
C PHE A 217 2.55 17.74 1.28
N ASP A 218 3.67 17.43 1.93
CA ASP A 218 4.37 18.30 2.89
C ASP A 218 4.76 19.67 2.33
N ASN A 219 5.02 19.76 1.02
CA ASN A 219 5.34 21.01 0.32
C ASN A 219 4.09 21.82 -0.10
N GLY A 220 2.88 21.38 0.28
CA GLY A 220 1.61 22.01 -0.06
C GLY A 220 1.05 21.64 -1.43
N ASN A 221 1.78 20.91 -2.26
CA ASN A 221 1.24 20.43 -3.53
C ASN A 221 0.11 19.43 -3.27
N THR A 222 -0.84 19.36 -4.20
CA THR A 222 -1.98 18.47 -4.10
C THR A 222 -2.03 17.50 -5.28
N ARG A 223 -2.63 16.35 -5.04
CA ARG A 223 -2.94 15.33 -6.05
C ARG A 223 -4.40 14.93 -5.91
N THR A 224 -5.13 14.87 -7.02
CA THR A 224 -6.45 14.24 -7.08
C THR A 224 -6.28 12.82 -7.59
N TRP A 225 -6.90 11.86 -6.90
CA TRP A 225 -6.73 10.44 -7.16
C TRP A 225 -8.08 9.75 -7.21
N ASN A 226 -8.48 9.33 -8.40
CA ASN A 226 -9.64 8.47 -8.61
C ASN A 226 -9.18 7.02 -8.64
N THR A 227 -9.98 6.12 -8.11
CA THR A 227 -9.70 4.68 -8.11
C THR A 227 -10.89 3.88 -8.59
N ALA A 228 -10.62 2.82 -9.36
CA ALA A 228 -11.57 1.76 -9.70
C ALA A 228 -10.82 0.43 -9.71
N ARG A 229 -10.87 -0.26 -8.58
CA ARG A 229 -10.06 -1.43 -8.29
C ARG A 229 -10.92 -2.62 -7.93
N GLN A 230 -10.70 -3.76 -8.59
CA GLN A 230 -11.25 -5.05 -8.20
C GLN A 230 -10.18 -5.84 -7.45
N ARG A 231 -10.55 -6.43 -6.34
CA ARG A 231 -9.72 -7.25 -5.46
C ARG A 231 -10.36 -8.63 -5.40
N THR A 232 -9.65 -9.65 -5.85
CA THR A 232 -10.12 -11.05 -5.85
C THR A 232 -9.22 -11.86 -4.94
N TYR A 233 -9.77 -12.38 -3.87
CA TYR A 233 -9.10 -13.25 -2.92
C TYR A 233 -9.42 -14.70 -3.23
N THR A 234 -8.40 -15.57 -3.20
CA THR A 234 -8.48 -17.03 -3.33
C THR A 234 -7.54 -17.69 -2.35
N GLY A 235 -7.61 -19.02 -2.26
CA GLY A 235 -6.78 -19.79 -1.33
C GLY A 235 -7.45 -20.01 0.02
N THR A 236 -6.65 -20.26 1.03
CA THR A 236 -7.07 -20.50 2.42
C THR A 236 -6.22 -19.67 3.37
N ALA A 237 -6.67 -19.52 4.61
CA ALA A 237 -5.92 -18.82 5.65
C ALA A 237 -4.46 -19.32 5.74
N GLY A 238 -3.51 -18.38 5.78
CA GLY A 238 -2.07 -18.64 5.77
C GLY A 238 -1.46 -18.88 4.39
N SER A 239 -2.30 -18.97 3.33
CA SER A 239 -1.88 -19.12 1.93
C SER A 239 -2.79 -18.38 0.96
N LEU A 240 -3.31 -17.24 1.39
CA LEU A 240 -4.17 -16.39 0.56
C LEU A 240 -3.40 -15.77 -0.62
N ILE A 241 -4.12 -15.65 -1.72
CA ILE A 241 -3.69 -14.94 -2.91
C ILE A 241 -4.68 -13.80 -3.14
N LEU A 242 -4.18 -12.59 -3.32
CA LEU A 242 -4.95 -11.42 -3.73
C LEU A 242 -4.56 -11.05 -5.16
N THR A 243 -5.53 -11.05 -6.05
CA THR A 243 -5.38 -10.53 -7.42
C THR A 243 -6.05 -9.17 -7.50
N VAL A 244 -5.34 -8.18 -8.07
CA VAL A 244 -5.83 -6.82 -8.23
C VAL A 244 -5.87 -6.46 -9.71
N ASP A 245 -7.05 -5.97 -10.15
CA ASP A 245 -7.31 -5.49 -11.50
C ASP A 245 -7.90 -4.09 -11.48
N GLY A 246 -7.65 -3.31 -12.55
CA GLY A 246 -8.36 -2.08 -12.83
C GLY A 246 -9.64 -2.36 -13.61
N PHE A 247 -10.71 -1.61 -13.33
CA PHE A 247 -11.94 -1.67 -14.14
C PHE A 247 -12.49 -0.28 -14.48
N GLY A 248 -11.74 0.77 -14.17
CA GLY A 248 -12.08 2.14 -14.54
C GLY A 248 -11.86 2.43 -16.01
N SER A 249 -12.53 3.48 -16.49
CA SER A 249 -12.27 4.07 -17.80
C SER A 249 -12.39 5.59 -17.74
N ALA A 250 -11.48 6.28 -18.42
CA ALA A 250 -11.50 7.75 -18.56
C ALA A 250 -10.69 8.13 -19.79
N ASP A 251 -11.15 9.14 -20.53
CA ASP A 251 -10.44 9.76 -21.66
C ASP A 251 -9.90 8.76 -22.72
N GLY A 252 -10.61 7.66 -22.93
CA GLY A 252 -10.23 6.61 -23.90
C GLY A 252 -9.26 5.55 -23.35
N TYR A 253 -8.90 5.62 -22.07
CA TYR A 253 -8.16 4.58 -21.37
C TYR A 253 -9.11 3.65 -20.63
N ASP A 254 -8.89 2.34 -20.75
CA ASP A 254 -9.62 1.29 -20.05
C ASP A 254 -8.72 0.54 -19.06
N ASN A 255 -9.32 -0.31 -18.22
CA ASN A 255 -8.62 -1.06 -17.18
C ASN A 255 -7.82 -0.15 -16.22
N LEU A 256 -8.31 1.07 -16.02
CA LEU A 256 -7.70 2.01 -15.07
C LEU A 256 -7.90 1.51 -13.64
N VAL A 257 -6.79 1.47 -12.90
CA VAL A 257 -6.80 1.26 -11.45
C VAL A 257 -6.82 2.59 -10.72
N THR A 258 -6.14 3.60 -11.29
CA THR A 258 -6.14 4.98 -10.78
C THR A 258 -5.95 5.98 -11.91
N TRP A 259 -6.49 7.20 -11.73
CA TRP A 259 -6.29 8.33 -12.64
C TRP A 259 -6.62 9.65 -11.94
N GLY A 260 -6.16 10.76 -12.50
CA GLY A 260 -6.44 12.08 -11.95
C GLY A 260 -5.38 13.10 -12.27
N ILE A 261 -5.11 14.00 -11.32
CA ILE A 261 -4.09 15.04 -11.44
C ILE A 261 -2.96 14.74 -10.47
N ASN A 262 -1.73 14.69 -10.94
CA ASN A 262 -0.55 14.46 -10.12
C ASN A 262 -0.11 15.74 -9.36
N ARG A 263 0.94 15.65 -8.54
CA ARG A 263 1.44 16.78 -7.75
C ARG A 263 1.98 17.96 -8.58
N ASN A 264 2.26 17.74 -9.86
CA ASN A 264 2.75 18.75 -10.79
C ASN A 264 1.61 19.44 -11.57
N GLY A 265 0.34 19.04 -11.33
CA GLY A 265 -0.82 19.53 -12.05
C GLY A 265 -1.08 18.83 -13.38
N GLU A 266 -0.38 17.73 -13.68
CA GLU A 266 -0.49 16.98 -14.91
C GLU A 266 -1.51 15.85 -14.77
N GLN A 267 -2.30 15.60 -15.82
CA GLN A 267 -3.22 14.47 -15.87
C GLN A 267 -2.45 13.16 -16.05
N PHE A 268 -2.80 12.16 -15.25
CA PHE A 268 -2.18 10.85 -15.29
C PHE A 268 -3.21 9.72 -15.34
N TYR A 269 -2.78 8.59 -15.88
CA TYR A 269 -3.55 7.34 -15.96
C TYR A 269 -2.66 6.17 -15.56
N THR A 270 -3.18 5.29 -14.72
CA THR A 270 -2.51 4.04 -14.35
C THR A 270 -3.40 2.87 -14.70
N GLN A 271 -2.94 2.04 -15.64
CA GLN A 271 -3.63 0.84 -16.09
C GLN A 271 -2.96 -0.40 -15.52
N ILE A 272 -3.73 -1.42 -15.18
CA ILE A 272 -3.22 -2.76 -14.95
C ILE A 272 -3.38 -3.53 -16.27
N THR A 273 -2.25 -3.83 -16.92
CA THR A 273 -2.21 -4.57 -18.19
C THR A 273 -2.04 -6.07 -17.99
N GLN A 274 -1.50 -6.46 -16.84
CA GLN A 274 -1.50 -7.82 -16.32
C GLN A 274 -1.79 -7.77 -14.83
N SER A 275 -2.79 -8.54 -14.39
CA SER A 275 -3.26 -8.54 -12.98
C SER A 275 -2.10 -8.58 -11.99
N ILE A 276 -2.13 -7.71 -11.00
CA ILE A 276 -1.13 -7.69 -9.94
C ILE A 276 -1.52 -8.76 -8.91
N VAL A 277 -0.62 -9.72 -8.70
CA VAL A 277 -0.85 -10.84 -7.78
C VAL A 277 0.00 -10.67 -6.53
N PHE A 278 -0.62 -10.71 -5.38
CA PHE A 278 0.00 -10.65 -4.05
C PHE A 278 -0.17 -12.01 -3.38
N ARG A 279 0.81 -12.40 -2.57
CA ARG A 279 0.76 -13.66 -1.82
C ARG A 279 0.96 -13.39 -0.33
N GLU A 280 0.11 -13.97 0.51
CA GLU A 280 0.20 -13.84 1.97
C GLU A 280 1.54 -14.39 2.51
N THR A 281 2.00 -15.51 2.01
CA THR A 281 3.29 -16.13 2.40
C THR A 281 4.52 -15.32 2.00
N CYS A 282 4.34 -14.26 1.20
CA CYS A 282 5.37 -13.30 0.81
C CYS A 282 5.14 -11.91 1.44
N ASP A 283 4.55 -11.87 2.64
CA ASP A 283 4.23 -10.62 3.36
C ASP A 283 3.38 -9.64 2.53
N TRP A 284 2.49 -10.18 1.69
CA TRP A 284 1.67 -9.40 0.76
C TRP A 284 2.47 -8.55 -0.24
N ASN A 285 3.70 -8.97 -0.53
CA ASN A 285 4.44 -8.38 -1.64
C ASN A 285 3.87 -8.85 -3.00
N PRO A 286 3.87 -7.97 -4.02
CA PRO A 286 3.39 -8.32 -5.35
C PRO A 286 4.36 -9.30 -6.04
N ILE A 287 3.90 -10.53 -6.25
CA ILE A 287 4.71 -11.61 -6.84
C ILE A 287 4.72 -11.62 -8.36
N SER A 288 3.77 -10.96 -9.01
CA SER A 288 3.71 -10.81 -10.46
C SER A 288 2.74 -9.69 -10.86
N GLY A 289 2.76 -9.34 -12.14
CA GLY A 289 1.84 -8.39 -12.74
C GLY A 289 2.53 -7.20 -13.38
N ILE A 290 1.77 -6.46 -14.18
CA ILE A 290 2.27 -5.28 -14.89
C ILE A 290 1.27 -4.16 -14.77
N LYS A 291 1.74 -2.98 -14.40
CA LYS A 291 0.97 -1.74 -14.52
C LYS A 291 1.73 -0.70 -15.32
N VAL A 292 1.00 0.12 -16.05
CA VAL A 292 1.53 1.20 -16.87
C VAL A 292 0.98 2.52 -16.36
N HIS A 293 1.88 3.40 -15.98
CA HIS A 293 1.59 4.77 -15.56
C HIS A 293 1.93 5.71 -16.71
N GLN A 294 0.99 6.60 -17.09
CA GLN A 294 1.11 7.49 -18.23
C GLN A 294 0.76 8.93 -17.87
N ILE A 295 1.52 9.87 -18.41
CA ILE A 295 1.28 11.32 -18.34
C ILE A 295 1.31 11.85 -19.79
N PRO A 296 0.19 11.75 -20.53
CA PRO A 296 0.20 11.97 -21.99
C PRO A 296 0.60 13.39 -22.39
N ALA A 297 0.26 14.40 -21.59
CA ALA A 297 0.54 15.81 -21.91
C ALA A 297 2.04 16.12 -22.07
N VAL A 298 2.90 15.31 -21.50
CA VAL A 298 4.37 15.48 -21.50
C VAL A 298 5.11 14.26 -22.06
N ASP A 299 4.39 13.35 -22.72
CA ASP A 299 4.91 12.11 -23.33
C ASP A 299 5.77 11.29 -22.36
N LYS A 300 5.28 11.11 -21.13
CA LYS A 300 5.95 10.34 -20.10
C LYS A 300 5.17 9.08 -19.77
N SER A 301 5.90 7.97 -19.61
CA SER A 301 5.30 6.72 -19.12
C SER A 301 6.30 5.91 -18.29
N ALA A 302 5.76 5.09 -17.40
CA ALA A 302 6.52 4.09 -16.65
C ALA A 302 5.76 2.76 -16.65
N THR A 303 6.43 1.70 -17.09
CA THR A 303 5.94 0.33 -17.00
C THR A 303 6.56 -0.32 -15.78
N ILE A 304 5.74 -0.74 -14.84
CA ILE A 304 6.16 -1.37 -13.60
C ILE A 304 5.85 -2.85 -13.69
N THR A 305 6.90 -3.68 -13.65
CA THR A 305 6.81 -5.14 -13.69
C THR A 305 7.22 -5.71 -12.34
N TYR A 306 6.34 -6.48 -11.71
CA TYR A 306 6.56 -7.10 -10.41
C TYR A 306 7.12 -8.53 -10.53
N GLY A 307 7.74 -9.01 -9.43
CA GLY A 307 8.15 -10.39 -9.30
C GLY A 307 9.62 -10.65 -9.65
N TYR A 308 10.55 -9.79 -9.24
CA TYR A 308 11.99 -10.00 -9.43
C TYR A 308 12.66 -10.41 -8.12
N ASN A 309 13.60 -11.35 -8.20
CA ASN A 309 14.45 -11.79 -7.10
C ASN A 309 15.70 -10.89 -6.93
N SER A 310 16.58 -11.26 -6.00
CA SER A 310 17.83 -10.53 -5.72
C SER A 310 18.85 -10.53 -6.86
N ASN A 311 18.68 -11.40 -7.86
CA ASN A 311 19.51 -11.46 -9.06
C ASN A 311 18.90 -10.66 -10.23
N TYR A 312 17.78 -9.96 -10.00
CA TYR A 312 17.02 -9.24 -11.03
C TYR A 312 16.40 -10.15 -12.10
N GLU A 313 16.09 -11.39 -11.71
CA GLU A 313 15.39 -12.35 -12.56
C GLU A 313 13.95 -12.52 -12.08
N LEU A 314 13.02 -12.83 -12.98
CA LEU A 314 11.65 -13.14 -12.60
C LEU A 314 11.62 -14.37 -11.70
N ILE A 315 10.92 -14.28 -10.58
CA ILE A 315 10.72 -15.40 -9.65
C ILE A 315 9.97 -16.55 -10.32
N THR A 316 10.23 -17.75 -9.84
CA THR A 316 9.56 -18.97 -10.27
C THR A 316 8.98 -19.73 -9.08
N GLY A 317 7.85 -20.41 -9.28
CA GLY A 317 7.22 -21.22 -8.25
C GLY A 317 6.79 -20.40 -7.02
N ASP A 318 7.24 -20.84 -5.82
CA ASP A 318 6.85 -20.25 -4.53
C ASP A 318 7.86 -19.23 -3.97
N GLU A 319 8.86 -18.86 -4.76
CA GLU A 319 9.83 -17.83 -4.38
C GLU A 319 9.12 -16.49 -4.10
N CYS A 320 9.62 -15.73 -3.11
CA CYS A 320 9.13 -14.38 -2.84
C CYS A 320 10.05 -13.35 -3.49
N PRO A 321 9.46 -12.31 -4.11
CA PRO A 321 10.23 -11.26 -4.78
C PRO A 321 10.92 -10.34 -3.77
N THR A 322 12.01 -9.74 -4.23
CA THR A 322 12.74 -8.70 -3.49
C THR A 322 12.78 -7.38 -4.24
N TYR A 323 12.49 -7.40 -5.54
CA TYR A 323 12.51 -6.21 -6.40
C TYR A 323 11.31 -6.18 -7.34
N TYR A 324 11.04 -4.98 -7.85
CA TYR A 324 10.25 -4.75 -9.07
C TYR A 324 11.08 -3.92 -10.05
N ARG A 325 10.73 -3.98 -11.34
CA ARG A 325 11.41 -3.26 -12.40
C ARG A 325 10.53 -2.11 -12.89
N ILE A 326 11.14 -0.96 -13.11
CA ILE A 326 10.54 0.19 -13.78
C ILE A 326 11.25 0.40 -15.11
N ASP A 327 10.53 0.29 -16.21
CA ASP A 327 10.97 0.74 -17.53
C ASP A 327 10.26 2.07 -17.81
N TRP A 328 11.03 3.12 -18.04
CA TRP A 328 10.47 4.47 -18.20
C TRP A 328 10.80 5.07 -19.57
N VAL A 329 9.88 5.93 -20.05
CA VAL A 329 10.00 6.71 -21.26
C VAL A 329 9.70 8.17 -20.91
N ASN A 330 10.51 9.09 -21.43
CA ASN A 330 10.33 10.52 -21.36
C ASN A 330 10.73 11.16 -22.68
N GLY A 331 9.77 11.37 -23.57
CA GLY A 331 10.04 11.76 -24.95
C GLY A 331 10.96 10.73 -25.65
N THR A 332 12.16 11.15 -26.00
CA THR A 332 13.16 10.28 -26.67
C THR A 332 14.06 9.51 -25.70
N TYR A 333 14.00 9.81 -24.40
CA TYR A 333 14.83 9.16 -23.39
C TYR A 333 14.12 7.94 -22.80
N THR A 334 14.86 6.87 -22.60
CA THR A 334 14.37 5.63 -21.98
C THR A 334 15.37 5.12 -20.95
N GLY A 335 14.90 4.37 -19.99
CA GLY A 335 15.77 3.70 -19.03
C GLY A 335 15.04 2.62 -18.24
N THR A 336 15.83 1.86 -17.50
CA THR A 336 15.35 0.77 -16.65
C THR A 336 15.97 0.88 -15.27
N GLU A 337 15.18 0.62 -14.23
CA GLU A 337 15.65 0.56 -12.85
C GLU A 337 14.98 -0.59 -12.10
N PHE A 338 15.72 -1.19 -11.17
CA PHE A 338 15.20 -2.15 -10.20
C PHE A 338 15.10 -1.49 -8.83
N VAL A 339 13.92 -1.55 -8.24
CA VAL A 339 13.59 -0.95 -6.95
C VAL A 339 13.28 -2.06 -5.96
N ALA A 340 13.92 -2.02 -4.79
CA ALA A 340 13.65 -2.98 -3.73
C ALA A 340 12.21 -2.86 -3.23
N LEU A 341 11.57 -4.00 -2.98
CA LEU A 341 10.31 -4.05 -2.25
C LEU A 341 10.54 -3.70 -0.77
N PRO A 342 9.56 -3.08 -0.09
CA PRO A 342 9.70 -2.59 1.29
C PRO A 342 9.85 -3.71 2.33
#